data_e8ce5e2b175b99a26427f9cc4e13e6d8
#
_entry.id   e8ce5e2b175b99a26427f9cc4e13e6d8
#
_cell.length_a   1.000
_cell.length_b   1.000
_cell.length_c   1.000
_cell.angle_alpha   90.00
_cell.angle_beta   90.00
_cell.angle_gamma   90.00
#
_symmetry.space_group_name_H-M   'P 1'
#
loop_
_entity.id
_entity.type
_entity.pdbx_description
1 polymer ?
#
loop_
_entity_poly.entity_id
_entity_poly.type
_entity_poly.pdbx_seq_one_letter_code
_entity_poly.pdbx_strand_id
1 'polypeptide(L)'
;MKRRYEKYRKYDVVYADFGNNPHGVQSGIRPGVIVSCDRSNHEYAPQVCIVPLSTKLKDNPVHVKLNPEDVNGYKLKAKSDFIPEDMQTVSKGKIRGKTGYIPKDSPVRDNID
;
A
#
# COMPACT_ATOMS: atom_id res chain seq x y z
N MET A 1 -29.83 4.37 -0.83
CA MET A 1 -29.00 3.69 0.18
C MET A 1 -27.55 3.73 -0.27
N LYS A 2 -26.64 4.23 0.57
CA LYS A 2 -25.22 4.26 0.24
C LYS A 2 -24.61 2.87 0.36
N ARG A 3 -23.81 2.48 -0.64
CA ARG A 3 -23.05 1.25 -0.57
C ARG A 3 -21.95 1.36 0.48
N ARG A 4 -21.84 0.32 1.32
CA ARG A 4 -20.83 0.25 2.35
C ARG A 4 -19.65 -0.60 1.85
N TYR A 5 -18.44 -0.05 2.03
CA TYR A 5 -17.20 -0.71 1.64
C TYR A 5 -16.39 -1.08 2.87
N GLU A 6 -15.34 -1.88 2.66
CA GLU A 6 -14.37 -2.17 3.71
C GLU A 6 -13.72 -0.88 4.19
N LYS A 7 -13.47 -0.78 5.50
CA LYS A 7 -12.79 0.36 6.10
C LYS A 7 -11.29 0.06 6.20
N TYR A 8 -10.48 0.91 5.61
CA TYR A 8 -9.03 0.82 5.67
C TYR A 8 -8.46 2.00 6.45
N ARG A 9 -7.22 1.86 6.89
CA ARG A 9 -6.50 2.92 7.58
C ARG A 9 -5.21 3.23 6.85
N LYS A 10 -4.75 4.47 6.97
CA LYS A 10 -3.43 4.84 6.46
C LYS A 10 -2.38 3.92 7.09
N TYR A 11 -1.43 3.48 6.30
CA TYR A 11 -0.37 2.52 6.62
C TYR A 11 -0.82 1.05 6.68
N ASP A 12 -2.06 0.75 6.37
CA ASP A 12 -2.47 -0.63 6.12
C ASP A 12 -1.71 -1.16 4.91
N VAL A 13 -1.28 -2.42 5.00
CA VAL A 13 -0.65 -3.12 3.88
C VAL A 13 -1.67 -4.11 3.32
N VAL A 14 -1.92 -4.00 2.03
CA VAL A 14 -2.95 -4.80 1.35
C VAL A 14 -2.37 -5.40 0.07
N TYR A 15 -2.95 -6.53 -0.38
CA TYR A 15 -2.75 -7.01 -1.74
C TYR A 15 -3.80 -6.36 -2.62
N ALA A 16 -3.35 -5.74 -3.70
CA ALA A 16 -4.24 -5.06 -4.64
C ALA A 16 -3.84 -5.36 -6.08
N ASP A 17 -4.82 -5.30 -6.96
CA ASP A 17 -4.61 -5.44 -8.39
C ASP A 17 -4.37 -4.06 -8.99
N PHE A 18 -3.13 -3.79 -9.36
CA PHE A 18 -2.72 -2.53 -9.97
C PHE A 18 -2.93 -2.50 -11.49
N GLY A 19 -3.49 -3.57 -12.04
CA GLY A 19 -3.79 -3.63 -13.47
C GLY A 19 -2.56 -3.82 -14.33
N ASN A 20 -2.67 -3.38 -15.57
CA ASN A 20 -1.61 -3.44 -16.58
C ASN A 20 -1.08 -2.02 -16.81
N ASN A 21 0.08 -1.73 -16.26
CA ASN A 21 0.67 -0.40 -16.37
C ASN A 21 1.89 -0.45 -17.29
N PRO A 22 1.97 0.43 -18.31
CA PRO A 22 3.12 0.48 -19.20
C PRO A 22 4.30 1.24 -18.58
N HIS A 23 5.45 1.17 -19.25
CA HIS A 23 6.61 2.03 -19.00
C HIS A 23 7.20 1.93 -17.59
N GLY A 24 7.27 0.71 -17.05
CA GLY A 24 7.95 0.45 -15.79
C GLY A 24 7.15 0.76 -14.52
N VAL A 25 5.93 1.25 -14.66
CA VAL A 25 5.01 1.41 -13.53
C VAL A 25 4.58 0.02 -13.04
N GLN A 26 4.56 -0.16 -11.72
CA GLN A 26 4.22 -1.46 -11.14
C GLN A 26 2.82 -1.89 -11.54
N SER A 27 2.66 -3.16 -11.89
CA SER A 27 1.38 -3.72 -12.35
C SER A 27 1.15 -5.09 -11.73
N GLY A 28 -0.04 -5.65 -11.96
CA GLY A 28 -0.43 -6.96 -11.44
C GLY A 28 -0.86 -6.91 -9.98
N ILE A 29 -1.07 -8.10 -9.40
CA ILE A 29 -1.47 -8.23 -8.00
C ILE A 29 -0.20 -8.25 -7.15
N ARG A 30 -0.09 -7.29 -6.23
CA ARG A 30 1.08 -7.16 -5.37
C ARG A 30 0.72 -6.43 -4.09
N PRO A 31 1.56 -6.50 -3.05
CA PRO A 31 1.32 -5.73 -1.85
C PRO A 31 1.53 -4.24 -2.11
N GLY A 32 0.79 -3.43 -1.36
CA GLY A 32 0.92 -1.99 -1.38
C GLY A 32 0.54 -1.41 -0.03
N VAL A 33 0.95 -0.17 0.20
CA VAL A 33 0.67 0.56 1.45
C VAL A 33 -0.38 1.62 1.17
N ILE A 34 -1.44 1.64 1.98
CA ILE A 34 -2.46 2.69 1.87
C ILE A 34 -1.88 3.98 2.45
N VAL A 35 -1.85 5.02 1.62
CA VAL A 35 -1.28 6.33 1.99
C VAL A 35 -2.32 7.43 2.09
N SER A 36 -3.55 7.20 1.63
CA SER A 36 -4.65 8.14 1.83
C SER A 36 -5.01 8.21 3.32
N CYS A 37 -5.40 9.39 3.78
CA CYS A 37 -5.67 9.60 5.21
C CYS A 37 -6.93 8.86 5.67
N ASP A 38 -7.00 8.57 6.97
CA ASP A 38 -8.13 7.83 7.55
C ASP A 38 -9.46 8.51 7.29
N ARG A 39 -9.46 9.82 7.24
CA ARG A 39 -10.65 10.62 6.96
C ARG A 39 -11.25 10.32 5.59
N SER A 40 -10.40 10.06 4.59
CA SER A 40 -10.85 9.71 3.25
C SER A 40 -11.05 8.22 3.03
N ASN A 41 -10.59 7.37 3.97
CA ASN A 41 -10.65 5.91 3.84
C ASN A 41 -11.92 5.29 4.44
N HIS A 42 -12.91 6.08 4.77
CA HIS A 42 -14.10 5.62 5.49
C HIS A 42 -14.93 4.60 4.69
N GLU A 43 -15.89 3.95 5.38
CA GLU A 43 -16.64 2.83 4.80
C GLU A 43 -17.53 3.18 3.60
N TYR A 44 -17.79 4.44 3.35
CA TYR A 44 -18.55 4.87 2.16
C TYR A 44 -17.67 5.36 1.02
N ALA A 45 -16.37 5.44 1.21
CA ALA A 45 -15.44 5.84 0.17
C ALA A 45 -15.12 4.64 -0.74
N PRO A 46 -15.36 4.73 -2.06
CA PRO A 46 -15.13 3.59 -2.96
C PRO A 46 -13.68 3.39 -3.34
N GLN A 47 -12.80 4.34 -3.05
CA GLN A 47 -11.40 4.35 -3.49
C GLN A 47 -10.44 4.70 -2.36
N VAL A 48 -9.20 4.24 -2.51
CA VAL A 48 -8.08 4.61 -1.64
C VAL A 48 -6.84 4.86 -2.48
N CYS A 49 -5.87 5.61 -1.96
CA CYS A 49 -4.58 5.79 -2.61
C CYS A 49 -3.60 4.76 -2.05
N ILE A 50 -2.94 4.02 -2.93
CA ILE A 50 -2.03 2.94 -2.58
C ILE A 50 -0.69 3.15 -3.28
N VAL A 51 0.41 2.93 -2.56
CA VAL A 51 1.76 2.88 -3.13
C VAL A 51 2.17 1.43 -3.24
N PRO A 52 2.49 0.92 -4.44
CA PRO A 52 2.89 -0.46 -4.62
C PRO A 52 4.26 -0.75 -4.01
N LEU A 53 4.45 -2.00 -3.60
CA LEU A 53 5.73 -2.52 -3.11
C LEU A 53 6.34 -3.43 -4.17
N SER A 54 7.65 -3.41 -4.31
CA SER A 54 8.38 -4.27 -5.24
C SER A 54 9.56 -4.94 -4.55
N THR A 55 9.74 -6.23 -4.81
CA THR A 55 10.93 -6.96 -4.32
C THR A 55 12.18 -6.67 -5.14
N LYS A 56 12.03 -6.03 -6.29
CA LYS A 56 13.17 -5.55 -7.07
C LYS A 56 13.68 -4.25 -6.46
N LEU A 57 14.67 -4.38 -5.60
CA LEU A 57 15.23 -3.23 -4.86
C LEU A 57 16.05 -2.36 -5.80
N LYS A 58 15.85 -1.06 -5.69
CA LYS A 58 16.59 -0.07 -6.47
C LYS A 58 17.27 0.92 -5.53
N ASP A 59 18.43 1.40 -5.94
CA ASP A 59 19.16 2.44 -5.20
C ASP A 59 18.60 3.81 -5.59
N ASN A 60 17.45 4.13 -5.03
CA ASN A 60 16.75 5.38 -5.30
C ASN A 60 16.43 6.05 -3.96
N PRO A 61 16.89 7.28 -3.72
CA PRO A 61 16.74 7.94 -2.41
C PRO A 61 15.29 8.26 -2.03
N VAL A 62 14.35 8.29 -2.99
CA VAL A 62 12.94 8.51 -2.67
C VAL A 62 12.20 7.22 -2.32
N HIS A 63 12.82 6.05 -2.59
CA HIS A 63 12.22 4.77 -2.20
C HIS A 63 12.46 4.49 -0.73
N VAL A 64 11.44 3.94 -0.06
CA VAL A 64 11.55 3.53 1.34
C VAL A 64 11.69 2.01 1.38
N LYS A 65 12.70 1.52 2.10
CA LYS A 65 12.92 0.09 2.27
C LYS A 65 12.03 -0.44 3.40
N LEU A 66 11.26 -1.47 3.09
CA LEU A 66 10.41 -2.17 4.06
C LEU A 66 10.93 -3.57 4.24
N ASN A 67 11.31 -3.91 5.47
CA ASN A 67 11.66 -5.28 5.84
C ASN A 67 10.39 -6.02 6.25
N PRO A 68 10.37 -7.37 6.16
CA PRO A 68 9.19 -8.13 6.59
C PRO A 68 8.75 -7.82 8.02
N GLU A 69 9.67 -7.58 8.92
CA GLU A 69 9.38 -7.27 10.33
C GLU A 69 8.79 -5.87 10.55
N ASP A 70 8.84 -4.99 9.54
CA ASP A 70 8.25 -3.64 9.63
C ASP A 70 6.73 -3.67 9.52
N VAL A 71 6.18 -4.79 9.07
CA VAL A 71 4.73 -4.96 8.90
C VAL A 71 4.22 -5.87 10.01
N ASN A 72 3.28 -5.37 10.78
CA ASN A 72 2.61 -6.15 11.83
C ASN A 72 1.43 -6.90 11.22
N GLY A 73 1.18 -8.14 11.68
CA GLY A 73 0.20 -9.03 11.08
C GLY A 73 0.90 -10.05 10.19
N TYR A 74 0.45 -10.20 8.94
CA TYR A 74 1.17 -11.04 7.97
C TYR A 74 2.41 -10.31 7.50
N LYS A 75 3.55 -10.97 7.66
CA LYS A 75 4.82 -10.40 7.22
C LYS A 75 4.91 -10.41 5.69
N LEU A 76 5.60 -9.44 5.14
CA LEU A 76 5.98 -9.47 3.73
C LEU A 76 6.87 -10.67 3.48
N LYS A 77 6.79 -11.23 2.26
CA LYS A 77 7.60 -12.39 1.88
C LYS A 77 9.09 -12.05 1.81
N ALA A 78 9.42 -10.80 1.46
CA ALA A 78 10.79 -10.36 1.28
C ALA A 78 10.87 -8.85 1.51
N LYS A 79 12.11 -8.37 1.71
CA LYS A 79 12.39 -6.94 1.73
C LYS A 79 11.89 -6.29 0.45
N SER A 80 11.20 -5.16 0.58
CA SER A 80 10.53 -4.50 -0.55
C SER A 80 10.84 -3.03 -0.60
N ASP A 81 10.79 -2.46 -1.80
CA ASP A 81 10.80 -1.01 -2.02
C ASP A 81 9.39 -0.48 -2.02
N PHE A 82 9.17 0.56 -1.22
CA PHE A 82 7.99 1.42 -1.30
C PHE A 82 8.28 2.46 -2.38
N ILE A 83 7.47 2.49 -3.45
CA ILE A 83 7.74 3.28 -4.66
C ILE A 83 6.72 4.42 -4.75
N PRO A 84 6.98 5.59 -4.12
CA PRO A 84 5.98 6.65 -4.05
C PRO A 84 5.60 7.26 -5.39
N GLU A 85 6.51 7.25 -6.37
CA GLU A 85 6.20 7.77 -7.71
C GLU A 85 5.18 6.91 -8.46
N ASP A 86 4.94 5.67 -8.01
CA ASP A 86 3.94 4.78 -8.61
C ASP A 86 2.61 4.79 -7.85
N MET A 87 2.39 5.76 -6.97
CA MET A 87 1.14 5.88 -6.22
C MET A 87 -0.07 5.90 -7.16
N GLN A 88 -1.10 5.13 -6.80
CA GLN A 88 -2.32 5.04 -7.61
C GLN A 88 -3.54 5.17 -6.73
N THR A 89 -4.58 5.82 -7.27
CA THR A 89 -5.92 5.78 -6.70
C THR A 89 -6.58 4.50 -7.21
N VAL A 90 -6.96 3.63 -6.30
CA VAL A 90 -7.45 2.29 -6.62
C VAL A 90 -8.84 2.10 -6.02
N SER A 91 -9.75 1.52 -6.84
CA SER A 91 -11.05 1.09 -6.33
C SER A 91 -10.87 0.03 -5.25
N LYS A 92 -11.63 0.10 -4.16
CA LYS A 92 -11.62 -0.91 -3.11
C LYS A 92 -11.96 -2.30 -3.65
N GLY A 93 -12.69 -2.38 -4.75
CA GLY A 93 -12.96 -3.65 -5.44
C GLY A 93 -11.70 -4.32 -5.99
N LYS A 94 -10.61 -3.59 -6.15
CA LYS A 94 -9.32 -4.12 -6.61
C LYS A 94 -8.46 -4.67 -5.47
N ILE A 95 -8.85 -4.43 -4.22
CA ILE A 95 -8.11 -4.92 -3.05
C ILE A 95 -8.50 -6.37 -2.82
N ARG A 96 -7.51 -7.25 -2.77
CA ARG A 96 -7.68 -8.69 -2.62
C ARG A 96 -7.59 -9.17 -1.18
N GLY A 97 -7.08 -8.34 -0.30
CA GLY A 97 -7.02 -8.66 1.13
C GLY A 97 -6.05 -7.75 1.87
N LYS A 98 -6.28 -7.63 3.18
CA LYS A 98 -5.38 -6.90 4.06
C LYS A 98 -4.38 -7.89 4.65
N THR A 99 -3.08 -7.59 4.54
CA THR A 99 -2.03 -8.44 5.08
C THR A 99 -1.55 -8.00 6.46
N GLY A 100 -1.65 -6.70 6.75
CA GLY A 100 -1.19 -6.17 8.02
C GLY A 100 -1.16 -4.64 8.00
N TYR A 101 -0.29 -4.08 8.81
CA TYR A 101 -0.15 -2.62 8.89
C TYR A 101 1.26 -2.28 9.41
N ILE A 102 1.69 -1.05 9.12
CA ILE A 102 2.94 -0.53 9.67
C ILE A 102 2.63 0.08 11.04
N PRO A 103 3.24 -0.43 12.14
CA PRO A 103 2.92 0.04 13.48
C PRO A 103 3.14 1.54 13.67
N LYS A 104 2.35 2.14 14.55
CA LYS A 104 2.36 3.57 14.84
C LYS A 104 3.73 4.08 15.30
N ASP A 105 4.47 3.28 16.03
CA ASP A 105 5.78 3.64 16.58
C ASP A 105 6.94 3.26 15.66
N SER A 106 6.65 2.73 14.47
CA SER A 106 7.69 2.36 13.51
C SER A 106 8.32 3.60 12.87
N PRO A 107 9.65 3.70 12.82
CA PRO A 107 10.32 4.81 12.12
C PRO A 107 10.06 4.81 10.62
N VAL A 108 9.60 3.70 10.05
CA VAL A 108 9.24 3.62 8.63
C VAL A 108 8.13 4.61 8.28
N ARG A 109 7.19 4.88 9.19
CA ARG A 109 6.13 5.87 8.94
C ARG A 109 6.73 7.25 8.66
N ASP A 110 7.74 7.65 9.40
CA ASP A 110 8.39 8.95 9.21
C ASP A 110 9.07 9.03 7.84
N ASN A 111 9.61 7.91 7.36
CA ASN A 111 10.23 7.86 6.04
C ASN A 111 9.20 7.90 4.91
N ILE A 112 7.99 7.39 5.15
CA ILE A 112 6.89 7.42 4.18
C ILE A 112 6.29 8.82 4.12
N ASP A 113 6.16 9.48 5.23
CA ASP A 113 5.56 10.82 5.32
C ASP A 113 6.56 11.95 4.82
#